data_2124f0f43af34a4896f73fe025044bd0
#
_entry.id   2124f0f43af34a4896f73fe025044bd0
#
_cell.length_a   1.000
_cell.length_b   1.000
_cell.length_c   1.000
_cell.angle_alpha   90.00
_cell.angle_beta   90.00
_cell.angle_gamma   90.00
#
_symmetry.space_group_name_H-M   'P 1'
#
loop_
_entity.id
_entity.type
_entity.pdbx_description
1 polymer ?
#
loop_
_entity_poly.entity_id
_entity_poly.type
_entity_poly.pdbx_seq_one_letter_code
_entity_poly.pdbx_strand_id
1 'polypeptide(L)'
;SAGVAYFYLKLTEVTGNAEFAEKARCGLSYAAAHWRDLLLPEQAAFQDNREGVPGVHLGAHMGVGGVGLVLIEGAKTFAESKDAEKYRRAAQAIGRFYTDESAQQGESGPYWTGSPALLMDGGIMLFLIALYETFGDQQLLEFIKAAGAQYLRWSAESPRGGVDFNGAGIETPFDWPNFAFGSAGSGYLLAHLFRITGDARYLEVARRCADFLDAVAVPQKRGKLIPHKLGGDDEFTVFYLGYCHGMAGTLRFPTLMGTLDNDIRWATMVNQLADGAEALGAPEHMSAGLWNTVCYCCGHAGMAHTFLGLYCIDGSPRWREFATRCGDILLGSMKTHADGSASWPFAWERVHPEELSQRIGFYDGAAGIASTLLELFMLERDDYHWPRMIDDPFPEDPRR
;
A
#
# COMPACT_ATOMS: atom_id res chain seq x y z
N SER A 1 -11.51 -6.99 12.31
CA SER A 1 -10.13 -6.77 11.92
C SER A 1 -9.81 -5.28 11.78
N ALA A 2 -8.53 -4.91 11.76
CA ALA A 2 -8.08 -3.51 11.67
C ALA A 2 -8.64 -2.78 10.42
N GLY A 3 -8.65 -3.43 9.26
CA GLY A 3 -9.18 -2.83 8.03
C GLY A 3 -10.68 -2.47 8.10
N VAL A 4 -11.49 -3.25 8.80
CA VAL A 4 -12.90 -2.91 9.04
C VAL A 4 -13.01 -1.71 10.00
N ALA A 5 -12.17 -1.67 11.05
CA ALA A 5 -12.13 -0.52 11.95
C ALA A 5 -11.70 0.76 11.20
N TYR A 6 -10.73 0.67 10.30
CA TYR A 6 -10.32 1.78 9.44
C TYR A 6 -11.46 2.30 8.56
N PHE A 7 -12.23 1.41 7.92
CA PHE A 7 -13.40 1.82 7.15
C PHE A 7 -14.42 2.59 8.02
N TYR A 8 -14.71 2.10 9.23
CA TYR A 8 -15.62 2.83 10.13
C TYR A 8 -15.03 4.14 10.65
N LEU A 9 -13.70 4.27 10.78
CA LEU A 9 -13.04 5.55 11.05
C LEU A 9 -13.35 6.55 9.93
N LYS A 10 -13.10 6.18 8.68
CA LYS A 10 -13.36 7.04 7.53
C LYS A 10 -14.84 7.39 7.40
N LEU A 11 -15.72 6.43 7.63
CA LEU A 11 -17.17 6.67 7.62
C LEU A 11 -17.59 7.62 8.75
N THR A 12 -16.93 7.56 9.91
CA THR A 12 -17.15 8.51 11.01
C THR A 12 -16.70 9.92 10.65
N GLU A 13 -15.50 10.06 10.07
CA GLU A 13 -14.95 11.36 9.63
C GLU A 13 -15.87 12.02 8.60
N VAL A 14 -16.37 11.25 7.63
CA VAL A 14 -17.24 11.74 6.56
C VAL A 14 -18.65 12.11 7.04
N THR A 15 -19.21 11.30 7.95
CA THR A 15 -20.64 11.43 8.29
C THR A 15 -20.91 12.11 9.63
N GLY A 16 -19.91 12.14 10.53
CA GLY A 16 -20.10 12.55 11.93
C GLY A 16 -21.04 11.66 12.74
N ASN A 17 -21.41 10.47 12.21
CA ASN A 17 -22.40 9.60 12.84
C ASN A 17 -21.81 8.84 14.04
N ALA A 18 -22.44 9.03 15.20
CA ALA A 18 -22.00 8.41 16.46
C ALA A 18 -22.06 6.87 16.45
N GLU A 19 -22.96 6.26 15.69
CA GLU A 19 -23.05 4.80 15.56
C GLU A 19 -21.80 4.25 14.85
N PHE A 20 -21.32 4.92 13.79
CA PHE A 20 -20.11 4.51 13.10
C PHE A 20 -18.88 4.74 13.96
N ALA A 21 -18.85 5.85 14.72
CA ALA A 21 -17.79 6.10 15.68
C ALA A 21 -17.69 5.00 16.74
N GLU A 22 -18.81 4.49 17.22
CA GLU A 22 -18.83 3.38 18.18
C GLU A 22 -18.32 2.07 17.56
N LYS A 23 -18.72 1.76 16.32
CA LYS A 23 -18.20 0.59 15.59
C LYS A 23 -16.68 0.69 15.37
N ALA A 24 -16.19 1.88 15.03
CA ALA A 24 -14.75 2.13 14.92
C ALA A 24 -14.03 1.88 16.25
N ARG A 25 -14.55 2.44 17.37
CA ARG A 25 -13.99 2.23 18.71
C ARG A 25 -13.97 0.77 19.13
N CYS A 26 -15.04 0.02 18.86
CA CYS A 26 -15.08 -1.41 19.13
C CYS A 26 -13.97 -2.16 18.39
N GLY A 27 -13.82 -1.91 17.08
CA GLY A 27 -12.80 -2.56 16.28
C GLY A 27 -11.37 -2.17 16.68
N LEU A 28 -11.12 -0.89 16.95
CA LEU A 28 -9.83 -0.40 17.43
C LEU A 28 -9.49 -0.93 18.82
N SER A 29 -10.48 -1.01 19.73
CA SER A 29 -10.28 -1.54 21.06
C SER A 29 -9.93 -3.03 21.04
N TYR A 30 -10.57 -3.78 20.16
CA TYR A 30 -10.23 -5.18 19.92
C TYR A 30 -8.79 -5.29 19.34
N ALA A 31 -8.46 -4.51 18.32
CA ALA A 31 -7.13 -4.49 17.72
C ALA A 31 -6.04 -4.13 18.74
N ALA A 32 -6.27 -3.12 19.58
CA ALA A 32 -5.35 -2.71 20.64
C ALA A 32 -5.11 -3.81 21.71
N ALA A 33 -6.13 -4.64 21.98
CA ALA A 33 -6.02 -5.72 22.96
C ALA A 33 -5.42 -7.02 22.40
N HIS A 34 -5.60 -7.28 21.09
CA HIS A 34 -5.40 -8.61 20.49
C HIS A 34 -4.37 -8.63 19.33
N TRP A 35 -3.59 -7.56 19.11
CA TRP A 35 -2.61 -7.57 18.02
C TRP A 35 -1.55 -8.68 18.15
N ARG A 36 -1.21 -9.09 19.39
CA ARG A 36 -0.27 -10.18 19.64
C ARG A 36 -0.80 -11.55 19.22
N ASP A 37 -2.11 -11.71 19.06
CA ASP A 37 -2.70 -12.96 18.58
C ASP A 37 -2.23 -13.28 17.14
N LEU A 38 -1.90 -12.27 16.35
CA LEU A 38 -1.32 -12.44 15.00
C LEU A 38 0.07 -13.07 15.01
N LEU A 39 0.76 -13.04 16.15
CA LEU A 39 2.08 -13.63 16.34
C LEU A 39 2.01 -15.09 16.81
N LEU A 40 0.83 -15.58 17.16
CA LEU A 40 0.65 -17.00 17.50
C LEU A 40 0.99 -17.86 16.28
N PRO A 41 1.73 -18.99 16.46
CA PRO A 41 2.23 -19.80 15.35
C PRO A 41 1.15 -20.18 14.32
N GLU A 42 -0.06 -20.50 14.77
CA GLU A 42 -1.17 -20.86 13.90
C GLU A 42 -1.65 -19.68 13.05
N GLN A 43 -1.73 -18.48 13.65
CA GLN A 43 -2.18 -17.27 12.96
C GLN A 43 -1.10 -16.75 12.02
N ALA A 44 0.15 -16.74 12.44
CA ALA A 44 1.29 -16.39 11.60
C ALA A 44 1.38 -17.33 10.37
N ALA A 45 1.32 -18.64 10.59
CA ALA A 45 1.33 -19.63 9.51
C ALA A 45 0.11 -19.49 8.57
N PHE A 46 -1.07 -19.15 9.10
CA PHE A 46 -2.24 -18.90 8.27
C PHE A 46 -2.04 -17.71 7.33
N GLN A 47 -1.50 -16.59 7.82
CA GLN A 47 -1.24 -15.40 7.01
C GLN A 47 -0.13 -15.67 5.98
N ASP A 48 0.97 -16.26 6.40
CA ASP A 48 2.11 -16.55 5.54
C ASP A 48 1.74 -17.55 4.44
N ASN A 49 1.00 -18.63 4.76
CA ASN A 49 0.55 -19.60 3.79
C ASN A 49 -0.46 -19.03 2.79
N ARG A 50 -1.32 -18.13 3.25
CA ARG A 50 -2.32 -17.48 2.41
C ARG A 50 -1.68 -16.64 1.30
N GLU A 51 -0.58 -15.98 1.60
CA GLU A 51 0.16 -15.15 0.65
C GLU A 51 1.32 -15.94 -0.02
N GLY A 52 1.61 -17.15 0.45
CA GLY A 52 2.71 -17.97 -0.02
C GLY A 52 4.10 -17.42 0.34
N VAL A 53 4.17 -16.48 1.31
CA VAL A 53 5.40 -15.75 1.64
C VAL A 53 5.60 -15.67 3.15
N PRO A 54 6.65 -16.29 3.71
CA PRO A 54 6.96 -16.23 5.14
C PRO A 54 7.24 -14.79 5.62
N GLY A 55 6.71 -14.42 6.78
CA GLY A 55 6.96 -13.13 7.42
C GLY A 55 5.94 -12.02 7.09
N VAL A 56 4.98 -12.27 6.20
CA VAL A 56 3.91 -11.31 5.87
C VAL A 56 3.07 -10.93 7.08
N HIS A 57 2.91 -11.84 8.05
CA HIS A 57 2.21 -11.57 9.30
C HIS A 57 2.84 -10.45 10.15
N LEU A 58 4.07 -10.05 9.87
CA LEU A 58 4.75 -8.91 10.52
C LEU A 58 4.50 -7.58 9.79
N GLY A 59 4.29 -7.59 8.48
CA GLY A 59 4.29 -6.40 7.65
C GLY A 59 3.13 -5.43 7.88
N ALA A 60 3.16 -4.29 7.19
CA ALA A 60 2.16 -3.24 7.34
C ALA A 60 0.84 -3.55 6.63
N HIS A 61 0.85 -4.31 5.53
CA HIS A 61 -0.35 -4.49 4.72
C HIS A 61 -1.31 -5.56 5.28
N MET A 62 -0.77 -6.68 5.77
CA MET A 62 -1.57 -7.84 6.20
C MET A 62 -1.20 -8.34 7.60
N GLY A 63 -0.30 -7.66 8.27
CA GLY A 63 0.27 -8.07 9.54
C GLY A 63 0.13 -7.06 10.67
N VAL A 64 0.95 -7.25 11.68
CA VAL A 64 0.97 -6.46 12.92
C VAL A 64 1.25 -4.99 12.65
N GLY A 65 2.13 -4.66 11.69
CA GLY A 65 2.40 -3.27 11.29
C GLY A 65 1.14 -2.54 10.82
N GLY A 66 0.27 -3.23 10.05
CA GLY A 66 -1.00 -2.66 9.61
C GLY A 66 -1.98 -2.38 10.75
N VAL A 67 -1.99 -3.24 11.77
CA VAL A 67 -2.75 -2.95 13.00
C VAL A 67 -2.24 -1.68 13.67
N GLY A 68 -0.91 -1.52 13.75
CA GLY A 68 -0.26 -0.32 14.28
C GLY A 68 -0.65 0.95 13.54
N LEU A 69 -0.65 0.93 12.19
CA LEU A 69 -1.07 2.07 11.38
C LEU A 69 -2.52 2.48 11.65
N VAL A 70 -3.45 1.52 11.72
CA VAL A 70 -4.86 1.80 12.01
C VAL A 70 -5.06 2.32 13.43
N LEU A 71 -4.24 1.88 14.41
CA LEU A 71 -4.26 2.42 15.77
C LEU A 71 -3.75 3.87 15.83
N ILE A 72 -2.74 4.23 15.01
CA ILE A 72 -2.28 5.61 14.86
C ILE A 72 -3.43 6.49 14.33
N GLU A 73 -4.12 6.06 13.28
CA GLU A 73 -5.27 6.79 12.73
C GLU A 73 -6.41 6.92 13.76
N GLY A 74 -6.71 5.85 14.49
CA GLY A 74 -7.68 5.91 15.59
C GLY A 74 -7.30 6.90 16.70
N ALA A 75 -6.01 7.01 17.04
CA ALA A 75 -5.53 7.98 18.00
C ALA A 75 -5.68 9.43 17.52
N LYS A 76 -5.51 9.68 16.21
CA LYS A 76 -5.72 10.99 15.58
C LYS A 76 -7.21 11.35 15.54
N THR A 77 -8.05 10.47 15.00
CA THR A 77 -9.50 10.70 14.84
C THR A 77 -10.21 10.93 16.18
N PHE A 78 -9.79 10.24 17.23
CA PHE A 78 -10.38 10.36 18.56
C PHE A 78 -9.52 11.16 19.55
N ALA A 79 -8.69 12.11 19.08
CA ALA A 79 -7.70 12.83 19.87
C ALA A 79 -8.24 13.42 21.19
N GLU A 80 -9.47 13.89 21.20
CA GLU A 80 -10.14 14.50 22.36
C GLU A 80 -10.76 13.48 23.34
N SER A 81 -10.61 12.18 23.06
CA SER A 81 -11.21 11.13 23.88
C SER A 81 -10.18 10.33 24.68
N LYS A 82 -10.67 9.64 25.73
CA LYS A 82 -9.83 8.73 26.52
C LYS A 82 -9.28 7.55 25.69
N ASP A 83 -9.95 7.23 24.58
CA ASP A 83 -9.57 6.12 23.73
C ASP A 83 -8.29 6.42 22.95
N ALA A 84 -8.02 7.69 22.60
CA ALA A 84 -6.80 8.08 21.91
C ALA A 84 -5.54 7.61 22.62
N GLU A 85 -5.47 7.75 23.95
CA GLU A 85 -4.34 7.30 24.76
C GLU A 85 -4.18 5.77 24.73
N LYS A 86 -5.29 5.02 24.73
CA LYS A 86 -5.27 3.56 24.59
C LYS A 86 -4.69 3.13 23.26
N TYR A 87 -5.13 3.76 22.16
CA TYR A 87 -4.67 3.44 20.82
C TYR A 87 -3.20 3.84 20.61
N ARG A 88 -2.81 5.02 21.13
CA ARG A 88 -1.41 5.47 21.14
C ARG A 88 -0.50 4.45 21.84
N ARG A 89 -0.86 4.04 23.06
CA ARG A 89 -0.07 3.05 23.81
C ARG A 89 0.05 1.71 23.11
N ALA A 90 -1.02 1.26 22.46
CA ALA A 90 -0.99 0.01 21.69
C ALA A 90 -0.09 0.14 20.45
N ALA A 91 -0.17 1.23 19.68
CA ALA A 91 0.72 1.49 18.55
C ALA A 91 2.19 1.56 18.99
N GLN A 92 2.50 2.25 20.10
CA GLN A 92 3.83 2.29 20.68
C GLN A 92 4.31 0.91 21.19
N ALA A 93 3.39 0.08 21.72
CA ALA A 93 3.73 -1.28 22.12
C ALA A 93 4.09 -2.17 20.92
N ILE A 94 3.43 -1.98 19.77
CA ILE A 94 3.81 -2.61 18.50
C ILE A 94 5.19 -2.08 18.04
N GLY A 95 5.46 -0.79 18.18
CA GLY A 95 6.78 -0.21 17.90
C GLY A 95 7.88 -0.90 18.73
N ARG A 96 7.70 -1.01 20.05
CA ARG A 96 8.64 -1.72 20.95
C ARG A 96 8.80 -3.20 20.60
N PHE A 97 7.72 -3.86 20.19
CA PHE A 97 7.84 -5.24 19.70
C PHE A 97 8.83 -5.33 18.53
N TYR A 98 8.78 -4.40 17.57
CA TYR A 98 9.70 -4.38 16.45
C TYR A 98 11.13 -3.98 16.86
N THR A 99 11.30 -3.05 17.80
CA THR A 99 12.63 -2.58 18.18
C THR A 99 13.35 -3.53 19.16
N ASP A 100 12.61 -4.11 20.10
CA ASP A 100 13.17 -4.75 21.28
C ASP A 100 13.03 -6.29 21.26
N GLU A 101 11.94 -6.81 20.64
CA GLU A 101 11.59 -8.23 20.76
C GLU A 101 11.83 -9.02 19.45
N SER A 102 11.57 -8.45 18.28
CA SER A 102 11.58 -9.19 17.01
C SER A 102 12.71 -8.81 16.04
N ALA A 103 13.41 -7.71 16.28
CA ALA A 103 14.55 -7.32 15.45
C ALA A 103 15.70 -8.32 15.54
N GLN A 104 16.24 -8.68 14.39
CA GLN A 104 17.48 -9.41 14.23
C GLN A 104 18.62 -8.45 13.94
N GLN A 105 19.85 -8.80 14.27
CA GLN A 105 21.02 -7.97 14.02
C GLN A 105 21.71 -8.39 12.72
N GLY A 106 21.70 -7.49 11.74
CA GLY A 106 22.47 -7.62 10.51
C GLY A 106 23.85 -6.96 10.60
N GLU A 107 24.60 -6.96 9.50
CA GLU A 107 25.95 -6.39 9.44
C GLU A 107 25.98 -4.87 9.57
N SER A 108 24.93 -4.19 9.09
CA SER A 108 24.84 -2.72 9.07
C SER A 108 23.75 -2.16 9.97
N GLY A 109 22.90 -3.01 10.55
CA GLY A 109 21.80 -2.60 11.41
C GLY A 109 20.74 -3.68 11.58
N PRO A 110 19.66 -3.39 12.31
CA PRO A 110 18.58 -4.33 12.55
C PRO A 110 17.72 -4.58 11.29
N TYR A 111 17.11 -5.76 11.24
CA TYR A 111 16.13 -6.21 10.26
C TYR A 111 15.17 -7.23 10.90
N TRP A 112 14.15 -7.73 10.18
CA TRP A 112 13.16 -8.67 10.73
C TRP A 112 13.11 -9.98 9.96
N THR A 113 12.68 -9.94 8.70
CA THR A 113 12.52 -11.12 7.84
C THR A 113 13.70 -11.30 6.89
N GLY A 114 14.45 -10.25 6.63
CA GLY A 114 15.51 -10.18 5.63
C GLY A 114 15.00 -9.88 4.23
N SER A 115 13.69 -9.66 4.05
CA SER A 115 13.11 -9.27 2.77
C SER A 115 12.79 -7.78 2.71
N PRO A 116 13.28 -7.03 1.71
CA PRO A 116 13.05 -5.61 1.58
C PRO A 116 11.60 -5.25 1.18
N ALA A 117 10.79 -6.21 0.80
CA ALA A 117 9.43 -5.99 0.32
C ALA A 117 8.58 -5.16 1.29
N LEU A 118 7.69 -4.31 0.75
CA LEU A 118 6.74 -3.54 1.57
C LEU A 118 5.73 -4.43 2.31
N LEU A 119 5.54 -5.67 1.87
CA LEU A 119 4.76 -6.65 2.64
C LEU A 119 5.50 -7.16 3.89
N MET A 120 6.80 -6.92 4.01
CA MET A 120 7.68 -7.42 5.07
C MET A 120 8.48 -6.28 5.71
N ASP A 121 9.81 -6.32 5.68
CA ASP A 121 10.68 -5.35 6.36
C ASP A 121 10.45 -3.91 5.90
N GLY A 122 10.21 -3.71 4.60
CA GLY A 122 9.86 -2.38 4.08
C GLY A 122 8.58 -1.82 4.70
N GLY A 123 7.56 -2.65 4.88
CA GLY A 123 6.31 -2.23 5.53
C GLY A 123 6.45 -2.01 7.03
N ILE A 124 7.27 -2.83 7.71
CA ILE A 124 7.61 -2.59 9.12
C ILE A 124 8.27 -1.22 9.26
N MET A 125 9.22 -0.91 8.38
CA MET A 125 9.89 0.41 8.36
C MET A 125 8.89 1.56 8.11
N LEU A 126 7.94 1.41 7.18
CA LEU A 126 6.90 2.42 6.98
C LEU A 126 6.06 2.64 8.24
N PHE A 127 5.68 1.58 8.93
CA PHE A 127 4.97 1.71 10.21
C PHE A 127 5.81 2.45 11.26
N LEU A 128 7.08 2.11 11.43
CA LEU A 128 7.97 2.77 12.39
C LEU A 128 8.17 4.26 12.04
N ILE A 129 8.26 4.60 10.74
CA ILE A 129 8.32 5.99 10.27
C ILE A 129 7.02 6.73 10.64
N ALA A 130 5.85 6.14 10.36
CA ALA A 130 4.55 6.74 10.72
C ALA A 130 4.42 6.95 12.24
N LEU A 131 4.91 5.99 13.03
CA LEU A 131 4.93 6.07 14.49
C LEU A 131 5.83 7.22 14.97
N TYR A 132 7.04 7.35 14.39
CA TYR A 132 7.95 8.45 14.67
C TYR A 132 7.35 9.81 14.31
N GLU A 133 6.81 9.96 13.11
CA GLU A 133 6.22 11.21 12.64
C GLU A 133 5.02 11.64 13.48
N THR A 134 4.27 10.68 14.00
CA THR A 134 3.09 10.99 14.85
C THR A 134 3.46 11.36 16.29
N PHE A 135 4.46 10.69 16.87
CA PHE A 135 4.74 10.82 18.31
C PHE A 135 6.12 11.39 18.66
N GLY A 136 7.03 11.56 17.70
CA GLY A 136 8.28 12.31 17.87
C GLY A 136 9.38 11.62 18.67
N ASP A 137 9.37 10.30 18.83
CA ASP A 137 10.36 9.55 19.62
C ASP A 137 11.74 9.53 18.94
N GLN A 138 12.73 10.20 19.53
CA GLN A 138 14.07 10.31 18.96
C GLN A 138 14.85 8.98 19.03
N GLN A 139 14.59 8.12 20.02
CA GLN A 139 15.23 6.79 20.08
C GLN A 139 14.74 5.91 18.94
N LEU A 140 13.45 6.02 18.61
CA LEU A 140 12.88 5.35 17.45
C LEU A 140 13.51 5.85 16.13
N LEU A 141 13.75 7.16 16.00
CA LEU A 141 14.43 7.71 14.82
C LEU A 141 15.85 7.13 14.66
N GLU A 142 16.63 7.02 15.73
CA GLU A 142 17.97 6.42 15.66
C GLU A 142 17.90 4.93 15.29
N PHE A 143 16.91 4.20 15.79
CA PHE A 143 16.67 2.82 15.37
C PHE A 143 16.30 2.73 13.87
N ILE A 144 15.40 3.60 13.39
CA ILE A 144 15.02 3.67 11.97
C ILE A 144 16.25 3.95 11.09
N LYS A 145 17.13 4.86 11.50
CA LYS A 145 18.39 5.15 10.76
C LYS A 145 19.29 3.92 10.67
N ALA A 146 19.43 3.18 11.77
CA ALA A 146 20.24 1.95 11.80
C ALA A 146 19.61 0.86 10.89
N ALA A 147 18.31 0.64 10.97
CA ALA A 147 17.60 -0.29 10.08
C ALA A 147 17.66 0.14 8.61
N GLY A 148 17.58 1.43 8.36
CA GLY A 148 17.74 2.01 7.02
C GLY A 148 19.13 1.76 6.42
N ALA A 149 20.19 1.77 7.22
CA ALA A 149 21.54 1.41 6.77
C ALA A 149 21.63 -0.07 6.35
N GLN A 150 20.97 -0.97 7.08
CA GLN A 150 20.85 -2.37 6.68
C GLN A 150 20.02 -2.52 5.40
N TYR A 151 18.94 -1.75 5.27
CA TYR A 151 18.10 -1.77 4.06
C TYR A 151 18.89 -1.34 2.81
N LEU A 152 19.69 -0.28 2.89
CA LEU A 152 20.56 0.15 1.79
C LEU A 152 21.55 -0.95 1.35
N ARG A 153 22.04 -1.77 2.28
CA ARG A 153 22.96 -2.86 1.99
C ARG A 153 22.35 -3.94 1.09
N TRP A 154 21.04 -4.07 1.08
CA TRP A 154 20.34 -5.04 0.23
C TRP A 154 20.19 -4.58 -1.22
N SER A 155 20.48 -3.32 -1.50
CA SER A 155 20.46 -2.82 -2.88
C SER A 155 21.61 -3.37 -3.70
N ALA A 156 21.36 -3.75 -4.94
CA ALA A 156 22.35 -4.28 -5.87
C ALA A 156 22.23 -3.65 -7.25
N GLU A 157 23.35 -3.57 -7.96
CA GLU A 157 23.37 -3.19 -9.37
C GLU A 157 22.60 -4.23 -10.18
N SER A 158 21.54 -3.80 -10.85
CA SER A 158 20.76 -4.68 -11.70
C SER A 158 21.47 -4.90 -13.05
N PRO A 159 21.57 -6.14 -13.53
CA PRO A 159 22.09 -6.40 -14.88
C PRO A 159 21.22 -5.79 -15.99
N ARG A 160 19.98 -5.38 -15.66
CA ARG A 160 19.05 -4.71 -16.57
C ARG A 160 19.24 -3.18 -16.57
N GLY A 161 20.02 -2.63 -15.65
CA GLY A 161 20.25 -1.21 -15.42
C GLY A 161 19.62 -0.73 -14.12
N GLY A 162 20.16 0.35 -13.54
CA GLY A 162 19.71 0.86 -12.25
C GLY A 162 20.05 -0.04 -11.06
N VAL A 163 19.21 0.03 -10.03
CA VAL A 163 19.36 -0.74 -8.78
C VAL A 163 18.07 -1.50 -8.48
N ASP A 164 18.21 -2.74 -8.08
CA ASP A 164 17.11 -3.57 -7.56
C ASP A 164 17.42 -4.14 -6.16
N PHE A 165 16.45 -4.85 -5.61
CA PHE A 165 16.50 -5.50 -4.31
C PHE A 165 16.22 -7.01 -4.41
N ASN A 166 16.30 -7.58 -5.59
CA ASN A 166 15.88 -8.95 -5.86
C ASN A 166 16.80 -10.01 -5.23
N GLY A 167 18.05 -9.65 -4.95
CA GLY A 167 19.02 -10.54 -4.31
C GLY A 167 18.89 -10.66 -2.79
N ALA A 168 17.95 -9.93 -2.17
CA ALA A 168 17.75 -9.94 -0.73
C ALA A 168 16.49 -10.70 -0.33
N GLY A 169 16.59 -11.55 0.69
CA GLY A 169 15.45 -12.20 1.31
C GLY A 169 15.01 -13.50 0.66
N ILE A 170 13.72 -13.61 0.36
CA ILE A 170 13.11 -14.86 -0.08
C ILE A 170 13.56 -15.19 -1.51
N GLU A 171 14.12 -16.38 -1.70
CA GLU A 171 14.38 -16.90 -3.02
C GLU A 171 13.06 -17.15 -3.74
N THR A 172 12.81 -16.36 -4.77
CA THR A 172 11.72 -16.60 -5.72
C THR A 172 12.32 -16.88 -7.11
N PRO A 173 11.66 -17.67 -7.95
CA PRO A 173 12.14 -17.90 -9.31
C PRO A 173 11.95 -16.67 -10.20
N PHE A 174 11.43 -15.58 -9.68
CA PHE A 174 11.09 -14.35 -10.38
C PHE A 174 11.56 -13.10 -9.64
N ASP A 175 11.94 -12.10 -10.41
CA ASP A 175 12.17 -10.76 -9.90
C ASP A 175 10.88 -9.94 -9.99
N TRP A 176 10.54 -9.24 -8.93
CA TRP A 176 9.29 -8.51 -8.82
C TRP A 176 9.57 -7.01 -8.79
N PRO A 177 9.24 -6.25 -9.86
CA PRO A 177 9.62 -4.83 -9.96
C PRO A 177 8.65 -3.88 -9.25
N ASN A 178 7.39 -4.30 -9.07
CA ASN A 178 6.29 -3.43 -8.64
C ASN A 178 6.27 -3.13 -7.13
N PHE A 179 5.18 -2.52 -6.63
CA PHE A 179 5.16 -1.82 -5.34
C PHE A 179 5.28 -2.73 -4.11
N ALA A 180 4.46 -3.78 -4.02
CA ALA A 180 4.40 -4.56 -2.78
C ALA A 180 5.66 -5.38 -2.49
N PHE A 181 6.33 -5.87 -3.53
CA PHE A 181 7.46 -6.78 -3.39
C PHE A 181 8.77 -6.27 -4.00
N GLY A 182 8.72 -5.26 -4.86
CA GLY A 182 9.84 -4.93 -5.72
C GLY A 182 10.45 -3.57 -5.53
N SER A 183 11.28 -3.20 -6.51
CA SER A 183 12.08 -1.98 -6.48
C SER A 183 11.25 -0.69 -6.44
N ALA A 184 10.01 -0.70 -6.92
CA ALA A 184 9.11 0.44 -6.75
C ALA A 184 8.79 0.70 -5.27
N GLY A 185 8.48 -0.34 -4.50
CA GLY A 185 8.26 -0.22 -3.06
C GLY A 185 9.51 0.11 -2.28
N SER A 186 10.64 -0.50 -2.65
CA SER A 186 11.94 -0.18 -2.03
C SER A 186 12.33 1.27 -2.27
N GLY A 187 12.18 1.78 -3.50
CA GLY A 187 12.39 3.19 -3.82
C GLY A 187 11.47 4.13 -3.04
N TYR A 188 10.21 3.73 -2.84
CA TYR A 188 9.24 4.47 -2.04
C TYR A 188 9.67 4.57 -0.56
N LEU A 189 10.09 3.46 0.04
CA LEU A 189 10.63 3.49 1.41
C LEU A 189 11.89 4.35 1.51
N LEU A 190 12.82 4.24 0.56
CA LEU A 190 14.03 5.05 0.55
C LEU A 190 13.72 6.55 0.42
N ALA A 191 12.70 6.92 -0.34
CA ALA A 191 12.21 8.31 -0.41
C ALA A 191 11.72 8.79 0.97
N HIS A 192 10.97 7.97 1.71
CA HIS A 192 10.58 8.29 3.10
C HIS A 192 11.79 8.39 4.05
N LEU A 193 12.76 7.50 3.94
CA LEU A 193 13.99 7.56 4.74
C LEU A 193 14.77 8.84 4.45
N PHE A 194 14.90 9.24 3.19
CA PHE A 194 15.48 10.54 2.83
C PHE A 194 14.70 11.70 3.48
N ARG A 195 13.37 11.68 3.38
CA ARG A 195 12.50 12.73 3.91
C ARG A 195 12.70 12.96 5.42
N ILE A 196 12.83 11.88 6.21
CA ILE A 196 12.96 12.01 7.67
C ILE A 196 14.40 12.17 8.17
N THR A 197 15.41 11.78 7.37
CA THR A 197 16.81 11.79 7.80
C THR A 197 17.66 12.86 7.11
N GLY A 198 17.30 13.28 5.92
CA GLY A 198 18.11 14.14 5.03
C GLY A 198 19.34 13.44 4.43
N ASP A 199 19.50 12.13 4.63
CA ASP A 199 20.65 11.38 4.10
C ASP A 199 20.52 11.16 2.58
N ALA A 200 21.35 11.85 1.80
CA ALA A 200 21.31 11.84 0.35
C ALA A 200 21.52 10.46 -0.29
N ARG A 201 22.13 9.51 0.44
CA ARG A 201 22.33 8.13 -0.06
C ARG A 201 20.99 7.46 -0.36
N TYR A 202 19.96 7.69 0.46
CA TYR A 202 18.62 7.15 0.21
C TYR A 202 18.01 7.69 -1.08
N LEU A 203 18.14 9.01 -1.30
CA LEU A 203 17.61 9.65 -2.52
C LEU A 203 18.32 9.14 -3.78
N GLU A 204 19.65 8.98 -3.70
CA GLU A 204 20.45 8.46 -4.82
C GLU A 204 20.03 7.04 -5.20
N VAL A 205 19.90 6.13 -4.23
CA VAL A 205 19.46 4.75 -4.50
C VAL A 205 18.00 4.72 -4.98
N ALA A 206 17.12 5.57 -4.43
CA ALA A 206 15.75 5.70 -4.93
C ALA A 206 15.71 6.13 -6.41
N ARG A 207 16.51 7.11 -6.82
CA ARG A 207 16.63 7.49 -8.25
C ARG A 207 17.03 6.31 -9.12
N ARG A 208 17.95 5.49 -8.66
CA ARG A 208 18.44 4.31 -9.37
C ARG A 208 17.42 3.16 -9.40
N CYS A 209 16.53 3.05 -8.41
CA CYS A 209 15.35 2.18 -8.49
C CYS A 209 14.42 2.61 -9.64
N ALA A 210 14.25 3.92 -9.85
CA ALA A 210 13.48 4.40 -10.99
C ALA A 210 14.16 4.11 -12.34
N ASP A 211 15.50 4.19 -12.41
CA ASP A 211 16.26 3.79 -13.60
C ASP A 211 16.04 2.30 -13.94
N PHE A 212 16.00 1.44 -12.92
CA PHE A 212 15.64 0.02 -13.09
C PHE A 212 14.22 -0.15 -13.62
N LEU A 213 13.24 0.54 -13.04
CA LEU A 213 11.86 0.47 -13.51
C LEU A 213 11.72 0.95 -14.96
N ASP A 214 12.44 2.00 -15.34
CA ASP A 214 12.48 2.48 -16.73
C ASP A 214 13.11 1.46 -17.68
N ALA A 215 14.16 0.77 -17.24
CA ALA A 215 14.87 -0.23 -18.04
C ALA A 215 14.02 -1.49 -18.30
N VAL A 216 13.11 -1.86 -17.38
CA VAL A 216 12.24 -3.03 -17.54
C VAL A 216 10.85 -2.69 -18.07
N ALA A 217 10.53 -1.41 -18.23
CA ALA A 217 9.24 -0.96 -18.73
C ALA A 217 9.00 -1.37 -20.18
N VAL A 218 7.79 -1.80 -20.46
CA VAL A 218 7.35 -2.21 -21.81
C VAL A 218 6.49 -1.11 -22.42
N PRO A 219 6.90 -0.53 -23.57
CA PRO A 219 6.09 0.44 -24.29
C PRO A 219 4.71 -0.12 -24.64
N GLN A 220 3.68 0.69 -24.44
CA GLN A 220 2.32 0.45 -24.88
C GLN A 220 2.00 1.33 -26.08
N LYS A 221 0.82 1.20 -26.67
CA LYS A 221 0.35 2.11 -27.74
C LYS A 221 0.47 3.59 -27.36
N ARG A 222 0.29 3.90 -26.08
CA ARG A 222 0.55 5.16 -25.41
C ARG A 222 1.13 4.86 -24.03
N GLY A 223 2.20 5.58 -23.64
CA GLY A 223 2.85 5.31 -22.36
C GLY A 223 3.61 3.98 -22.29
N LYS A 224 3.74 3.45 -21.08
CA LYS A 224 4.45 2.20 -20.80
C LYS A 224 3.85 1.52 -19.55
N LEU A 225 4.11 0.22 -19.40
CA LEU A 225 3.74 -0.54 -18.19
C LEU A 225 4.93 -1.34 -17.68
N ILE A 226 4.95 -1.57 -16.37
CA ILE A 226 5.93 -2.44 -15.73
C ILE A 226 5.36 -3.87 -15.72
N PRO A 227 6.12 -4.89 -16.15
CA PRO A 227 5.68 -6.28 -16.09
C PRO A 227 5.29 -6.70 -14.67
N HIS A 228 4.37 -7.66 -14.55
CA HIS A 228 3.99 -8.25 -13.26
C HIS A 228 5.22 -8.81 -12.53
N LYS A 229 6.02 -9.61 -13.25
CA LYS A 229 7.26 -10.22 -12.78
C LYS A 229 8.28 -10.22 -13.91
N LEU A 230 9.55 -10.33 -13.56
CA LEU A 230 10.66 -10.51 -14.50
C LEU A 230 11.17 -11.96 -14.43
N GLY A 231 11.62 -12.48 -15.55
CA GLY A 231 11.95 -13.91 -15.69
C GLY A 231 10.71 -14.79 -15.96
N GLY A 232 10.88 -15.80 -16.79
CA GLY A 232 9.82 -16.69 -17.24
C GLY A 232 9.22 -16.31 -18.60
N ASP A 233 8.37 -17.20 -19.12
CA ASP A 233 7.87 -17.11 -20.51
C ASP A 233 6.86 -15.97 -20.71
N ASP A 234 6.26 -15.46 -19.63
CA ASP A 234 5.24 -14.41 -19.65
C ASP A 234 5.75 -13.03 -19.21
N GLU A 235 7.09 -12.86 -19.09
CA GLU A 235 7.73 -11.66 -18.54
C GLU A 235 7.21 -10.34 -19.14
N PHE A 236 7.05 -10.28 -20.46
CA PHE A 236 6.66 -9.05 -21.15
C PHE A 236 5.22 -9.03 -21.65
N THR A 237 4.39 -9.97 -21.21
CA THR A 237 3.01 -10.13 -21.69
C THR A 237 1.96 -9.99 -20.59
N VAL A 238 2.36 -10.12 -19.32
CA VAL A 238 1.46 -10.03 -18.16
C VAL A 238 1.70 -8.72 -17.41
N PHE A 239 0.69 -7.87 -17.39
CA PHE A 239 0.70 -6.60 -16.66
C PHE A 239 -0.46 -6.59 -15.67
N TYR A 240 -0.17 -6.41 -14.41
CA TYR A 240 -1.18 -6.13 -13.40
C TYR A 240 -1.36 -4.62 -13.26
N LEU A 241 -2.55 -4.17 -12.91
CA LEU A 241 -2.87 -2.75 -12.79
C LEU A 241 -3.19 -2.33 -11.35
N GLY A 242 -3.32 -3.29 -10.44
CA GLY A 242 -3.64 -3.06 -9.03
C GLY A 242 -2.49 -2.48 -8.21
N TYR A 243 -2.74 -2.38 -6.91
CA TYR A 243 -1.81 -1.81 -5.94
C TYR A 243 -0.55 -2.66 -5.72
N CYS A 244 -0.67 -3.98 -5.54
CA CYS A 244 0.48 -4.81 -5.13
C CYS A 244 1.52 -4.98 -6.24
N HIS A 245 1.12 -5.45 -7.41
CA HIS A 245 2.01 -5.82 -8.50
C HIS A 245 1.78 -5.03 -9.78
N GLY A 246 1.13 -3.89 -9.70
CA GLY A 246 0.74 -3.15 -10.90
C GLY A 246 0.97 -1.66 -10.82
N MET A 247 0.45 -1.02 -11.83
CA MET A 247 0.59 0.41 -12.07
C MET A 247 0.09 1.24 -10.88
N ALA A 248 -1.08 0.93 -10.31
CA ALA A 248 -1.68 1.72 -9.23
C ALA A 248 -0.81 1.82 -7.98
N GLY A 249 -0.07 0.76 -7.62
CA GLY A 249 0.94 0.84 -6.57
C GLY A 249 2.21 1.52 -7.03
N THR A 250 2.74 1.13 -8.19
CA THR A 250 4.01 1.63 -8.72
C THR A 250 4.02 3.14 -8.90
N LEU A 251 2.89 3.76 -9.29
CA LEU A 251 2.73 5.21 -9.41
C LEU A 251 3.03 5.98 -8.11
N ARG A 252 2.83 5.36 -6.93
CA ARG A 252 3.07 5.99 -5.63
C ARG A 252 4.52 6.39 -5.45
N PHE A 253 5.44 5.59 -5.95
CA PHE A 253 6.87 5.88 -5.87
C PHE A 253 7.27 7.16 -6.62
N PRO A 254 7.08 7.30 -7.93
CA PRO A 254 7.41 8.55 -8.61
C PRO A 254 6.56 9.74 -8.14
N THR A 255 5.34 9.51 -7.63
CA THR A 255 4.53 10.58 -7.01
C THR A 255 5.22 11.14 -5.77
N LEU A 256 5.67 10.30 -4.84
CA LEU A 256 6.42 10.74 -3.67
C LEU A 256 7.73 11.42 -4.06
N MET A 257 8.48 10.84 -5.00
CA MET A 257 9.74 11.43 -5.48
C MET A 257 9.54 12.82 -6.06
N GLY A 258 8.44 13.07 -6.76
CA GLY A 258 8.12 14.40 -7.30
C GLY A 258 7.92 15.48 -6.21
N THR A 259 7.65 15.10 -4.97
CA THR A 259 7.59 16.06 -3.85
C THR A 259 8.95 16.33 -3.20
N LEU A 260 9.94 15.49 -3.44
CA LEU A 260 11.24 15.51 -2.77
C LEU A 260 12.39 15.91 -3.70
N ASP A 261 12.20 15.69 -4.99
CA ASP A 261 13.21 15.84 -6.00
C ASP A 261 12.64 16.62 -7.20
N ASN A 262 13.13 17.82 -7.43
CA ASN A 262 12.60 18.73 -8.45
C ASN A 262 13.05 18.33 -9.88
N ASP A 263 12.76 17.09 -10.28
CA ASP A 263 13.02 16.54 -11.62
C ASP A 263 11.70 16.20 -12.31
N ILE A 264 11.51 16.75 -13.53
CA ILE A 264 10.33 16.50 -14.37
C ILE A 264 10.12 15.02 -14.72
N ARG A 265 11.17 14.20 -14.60
CA ARG A 265 11.07 12.75 -14.84
C ARG A 265 9.96 12.09 -14.02
N TRP A 266 9.72 12.56 -12.80
CA TRP A 266 8.74 11.97 -11.91
C TRP A 266 7.32 12.13 -12.43
N ALA A 267 6.94 13.34 -12.80
CA ALA A 267 5.64 13.59 -13.41
C ALA A 267 5.52 12.88 -14.78
N THR A 268 6.61 12.80 -15.55
CA THR A 268 6.65 12.05 -16.81
C THR A 268 6.40 10.57 -16.58
N MET A 269 7.05 9.95 -15.58
CA MET A 269 6.88 8.54 -15.26
C MET A 269 5.45 8.24 -14.81
N VAL A 270 4.86 9.08 -13.93
CA VAL A 270 3.46 8.97 -13.51
C VAL A 270 2.53 8.97 -14.72
N ASN A 271 2.64 9.97 -15.60
CA ASN A 271 1.78 10.08 -16.78
C ASN A 271 1.97 8.90 -17.75
N GLN A 272 3.20 8.46 -17.99
CA GLN A 272 3.46 7.32 -18.88
C GLN A 272 2.87 6.01 -18.36
N LEU A 273 2.90 5.76 -17.06
CA LEU A 273 2.30 4.56 -16.46
C LEU A 273 0.77 4.61 -16.50
N ALA A 274 0.18 5.76 -16.21
CA ALA A 274 -1.26 5.95 -16.33
C ALA A 274 -1.75 5.85 -17.79
N ASP A 275 -1.01 6.44 -18.74
CA ASP A 275 -1.27 6.31 -20.18
C ASP A 275 -1.19 4.86 -20.65
N GLY A 276 -0.24 4.09 -20.12
CA GLY A 276 -0.10 2.67 -20.42
C GLY A 276 -1.31 1.86 -20.00
N ALA A 277 -1.85 2.12 -18.81
CA ALA A 277 -3.05 1.45 -18.33
C ALA A 277 -4.29 1.76 -19.19
N GLU A 278 -4.51 3.03 -19.54
CA GLU A 278 -5.61 3.39 -20.44
C GLU A 278 -5.41 2.81 -21.85
N ALA A 279 -4.19 2.78 -22.35
CA ALA A 279 -3.89 2.20 -23.66
C ALA A 279 -4.15 0.68 -23.71
N LEU A 280 -4.09 0.00 -22.55
CA LEU A 280 -4.47 -1.39 -22.38
C LEU A 280 -6.00 -1.60 -22.42
N GLY A 281 -6.78 -0.52 -22.19
CA GLY A 281 -8.24 -0.54 -22.17
C GLY A 281 -8.85 -0.47 -20.77
N ALA A 282 -8.03 -0.22 -19.75
CA ALA A 282 -8.51 -0.08 -18.38
C ALA A 282 -9.44 1.17 -18.20
N PRO A 283 -10.39 1.12 -17.27
CA PRO A 283 -10.67 0.03 -16.33
C PRO A 283 -11.58 -1.09 -16.86
N GLU A 284 -12.24 -0.91 -18.01
CA GLU A 284 -13.26 -1.85 -18.51
C GLU A 284 -12.67 -3.11 -19.12
N HIS A 285 -11.52 -2.99 -19.75
CA HIS A 285 -10.82 -4.10 -20.37
C HIS A 285 -9.46 -4.32 -19.74
N MET A 286 -9.22 -5.53 -19.31
CA MET A 286 -7.97 -5.94 -18.71
C MET A 286 -7.20 -6.89 -19.62
N SER A 287 -5.86 -6.86 -19.57
CA SER A 287 -5.02 -7.76 -20.38
C SER A 287 -5.25 -9.22 -20.04
N ALA A 288 -4.82 -10.11 -20.93
CA ALA A 288 -4.93 -11.57 -20.77
C ALA A 288 -4.26 -12.11 -19.49
N GLY A 289 -3.29 -11.38 -18.93
CA GLY A 289 -2.65 -11.74 -17.66
C GLY A 289 -3.40 -11.30 -16.42
N LEU A 290 -4.47 -10.52 -16.58
CA LEU A 290 -5.22 -9.91 -15.51
C LEU A 290 -6.58 -10.56 -15.35
N TRP A 291 -7.05 -10.73 -14.12
CA TRP A 291 -8.43 -11.14 -13.87
C TRP A 291 -9.24 -9.95 -13.32
N ASN A 292 -10.54 -9.98 -13.57
CA ASN A 292 -11.46 -8.95 -13.11
C ASN A 292 -11.68 -9.08 -11.61
N THR A 293 -10.79 -8.50 -10.83
CA THR A 293 -10.93 -8.39 -9.38
C THR A 293 -11.29 -6.97 -8.99
N VAL A 294 -12.08 -6.83 -7.95
CA VAL A 294 -12.63 -5.54 -7.48
C VAL A 294 -11.97 -5.05 -6.20
N CYS A 295 -11.13 -5.86 -5.55
CA CYS A 295 -10.52 -5.51 -4.27
C CYS A 295 -9.51 -4.35 -4.40
N TYR A 296 -9.09 -3.81 -3.25
CA TYR A 296 -8.13 -2.72 -3.21
C TYR A 296 -6.73 -3.17 -3.68
N CYS A 297 -6.27 -4.34 -3.25
CA CYS A 297 -4.92 -4.83 -3.55
C CYS A 297 -4.70 -5.03 -5.05
N CYS A 298 -5.58 -5.75 -5.73
CA CYS A 298 -5.31 -6.21 -7.09
C CYS A 298 -6.24 -5.60 -8.14
N GLY A 299 -7.29 -4.87 -7.72
CA GLY A 299 -8.41 -4.55 -8.60
C GLY A 299 -8.82 -3.08 -8.65
N HIS A 300 -10.07 -2.91 -9.03
CA HIS A 300 -10.65 -1.62 -9.38
C HIS A 300 -10.69 -0.63 -8.22
N ALA A 301 -10.84 -1.09 -6.96
CA ALA A 301 -10.85 -0.18 -5.81
C ALA A 301 -9.48 0.50 -5.63
N GLY A 302 -8.36 -0.23 -5.71
CA GLY A 302 -7.04 0.38 -5.64
C GLY A 302 -6.72 1.28 -6.84
N MET A 303 -7.17 0.93 -8.03
CA MET A 303 -7.06 1.81 -9.21
C MET A 303 -7.84 3.10 -9.01
N ALA A 304 -9.12 3.02 -8.61
CA ALA A 304 -9.95 4.21 -8.38
C ALA A 304 -9.29 5.15 -7.37
N HIS A 305 -8.85 4.63 -6.23
CA HIS A 305 -8.16 5.41 -5.20
C HIS A 305 -6.90 6.11 -5.75
N THR A 306 -6.08 5.40 -6.55
CA THR A 306 -4.88 5.98 -7.16
C THR A 306 -5.22 7.10 -8.12
N PHE A 307 -6.24 6.94 -8.97
CA PHE A 307 -6.64 7.98 -9.92
C PHE A 307 -7.33 9.17 -9.23
N LEU A 308 -8.02 8.96 -8.12
CA LEU A 308 -8.46 10.06 -7.23
C LEU A 308 -7.27 10.82 -6.66
N GLY A 309 -6.24 10.11 -6.24
CA GLY A 309 -4.99 10.73 -5.80
C GLY A 309 -4.31 11.57 -6.88
N LEU A 310 -4.27 11.09 -8.13
CA LEU A 310 -3.74 11.87 -9.26
C LEU A 310 -4.62 13.11 -9.54
N TYR A 311 -5.94 12.97 -9.43
CA TYR A 311 -6.86 14.12 -9.51
C TYR A 311 -6.55 15.18 -8.45
N CYS A 312 -6.19 14.77 -7.23
CA CYS A 312 -5.80 15.69 -6.17
C CYS A 312 -4.48 16.43 -6.48
N ILE A 313 -3.60 15.89 -7.32
CA ILE A 313 -2.35 16.55 -7.69
C ILE A 313 -2.57 17.70 -8.68
N ASP A 314 -3.33 17.47 -9.75
CA ASP A 314 -3.39 18.39 -10.90
C ASP A 314 -4.79 18.87 -11.28
N GLY A 315 -5.84 18.33 -10.63
CA GLY A 315 -7.24 18.65 -10.92
C GLY A 315 -7.73 18.16 -12.29
N SER A 316 -6.98 17.29 -12.96
CA SER A 316 -7.32 16.84 -14.33
C SER A 316 -8.63 16.04 -14.36
N PRO A 317 -9.64 16.47 -15.12
CA PRO A 317 -10.91 15.74 -15.26
C PRO A 317 -10.74 14.29 -15.73
N ARG A 318 -9.68 13.99 -16.48
CA ARG A 318 -9.33 12.64 -16.96
C ARG A 318 -9.19 11.65 -15.79
N TRP A 319 -8.54 12.07 -14.73
CA TRP A 319 -8.30 11.20 -13.56
C TRP A 319 -9.59 10.94 -12.78
N ARG A 320 -10.40 12.00 -12.61
CA ARG A 320 -11.73 11.89 -12.00
C ARG A 320 -12.63 10.93 -12.79
N GLU A 321 -12.68 11.08 -14.12
CA GLU A 321 -13.47 10.23 -15.01
C GLU A 321 -13.04 8.76 -14.92
N PHE A 322 -11.73 8.49 -14.93
CA PHE A 322 -11.22 7.13 -14.78
C PHE A 322 -11.64 6.52 -13.43
N ALA A 323 -11.47 7.26 -12.33
CA ALA A 323 -11.85 6.80 -11.00
C ALA A 323 -13.38 6.54 -10.89
N THR A 324 -14.21 7.40 -11.49
CA THR A 324 -15.66 7.22 -11.54
C THR A 324 -16.04 5.94 -12.29
N ARG A 325 -15.43 5.68 -13.44
CA ARG A 325 -15.66 4.43 -14.20
C ARG A 325 -15.25 3.18 -13.40
N CYS A 326 -14.17 3.24 -12.62
CA CYS A 326 -13.87 2.17 -11.67
C CYS A 326 -14.98 2.02 -10.62
N GLY A 327 -15.52 3.13 -10.11
CA GLY A 327 -16.64 3.14 -9.16
C GLY A 327 -17.89 2.47 -9.73
N ASP A 328 -18.22 2.74 -11.00
CA ASP A 328 -19.35 2.10 -11.69
C ASP A 328 -19.16 0.58 -11.77
N ILE A 329 -17.94 0.11 -12.04
CA ILE A 329 -17.62 -1.33 -12.03
C ILE A 329 -17.77 -1.92 -10.63
N LEU A 330 -17.32 -1.22 -9.57
CA LEU A 330 -17.49 -1.66 -8.19
C LEU A 330 -18.97 -1.78 -7.81
N LEU A 331 -19.78 -0.80 -8.17
CA LEU A 331 -21.23 -0.82 -7.94
C LEU A 331 -21.93 -1.91 -8.76
N GLY A 332 -21.54 -2.08 -10.01
CA GLY A 332 -22.08 -3.14 -10.88
C GLY A 332 -21.72 -4.56 -10.43
N SER A 333 -20.61 -4.73 -9.69
CA SER A 333 -20.17 -6.01 -9.15
C SER A 333 -20.75 -6.33 -7.75
N MET A 334 -21.44 -5.37 -7.15
CA MET A 334 -22.01 -5.49 -5.81
C MET A 334 -23.21 -6.45 -5.78
N LYS A 335 -23.23 -7.34 -4.81
CA LYS A 335 -24.40 -8.16 -4.46
C LYS A 335 -25.05 -7.65 -3.20
N THR A 336 -26.30 -7.23 -3.31
CA THR A 336 -27.13 -6.82 -2.15
C THR A 336 -27.88 -8.03 -1.60
N HIS A 337 -27.87 -8.19 -0.29
CA HIS A 337 -28.55 -9.26 0.43
C HIS A 337 -29.88 -8.79 1.05
N ALA A 338 -30.73 -9.75 1.42
CA ALA A 338 -32.07 -9.45 1.95
C ALA A 338 -32.07 -8.65 3.27
N ASP A 339 -30.97 -8.72 4.04
CA ASP A 339 -30.77 -7.95 5.27
C ASP A 339 -30.23 -6.52 5.01
N GLY A 340 -30.09 -6.11 3.75
CA GLY A 340 -29.55 -4.82 3.35
C GLY A 340 -28.02 -4.75 3.33
N SER A 341 -27.31 -5.83 3.65
CA SER A 341 -25.85 -5.90 3.51
C SER A 341 -25.42 -6.04 2.05
N ALA A 342 -24.16 -5.72 1.78
CA ALA A 342 -23.57 -5.85 0.45
C ALA A 342 -22.26 -6.65 0.50
N SER A 343 -21.96 -7.36 -0.59
CA SER A 343 -20.72 -8.10 -0.74
C SER A 343 -20.21 -8.02 -2.19
N TRP A 344 -18.94 -8.30 -2.36
CA TRP A 344 -18.25 -8.32 -3.66
C TRP A 344 -17.53 -9.66 -3.85
N PRO A 345 -18.20 -10.68 -4.42
CA PRO A 345 -17.55 -11.95 -4.76
C PRO A 345 -16.59 -11.75 -5.92
N PHE A 346 -15.35 -12.24 -5.77
CA PHE A 346 -14.36 -12.26 -6.85
C PHE A 346 -13.39 -13.44 -6.68
N ALA A 347 -12.71 -13.82 -7.77
CA ALA A 347 -11.66 -14.81 -7.72
C ALA A 347 -10.37 -14.15 -7.18
N TRP A 348 -9.77 -14.78 -6.17
CA TRP A 348 -8.49 -14.31 -5.62
C TRP A 348 -7.33 -14.68 -6.55
N GLU A 349 -7.40 -15.84 -7.17
CA GLU A 349 -6.36 -16.32 -8.08
C GLU A 349 -6.78 -16.16 -9.53
N ARG A 350 -5.88 -15.61 -10.35
CA ARG A 350 -6.09 -15.43 -11.79
C ARG A 350 -6.31 -16.76 -12.52
N VAL A 351 -5.63 -17.80 -12.06
CA VAL A 351 -5.67 -19.13 -12.70
C VAL A 351 -6.91 -19.96 -12.34
N HIS A 352 -7.65 -19.49 -11.33
CA HIS A 352 -8.90 -20.09 -10.84
C HIS A 352 -10.04 -19.06 -10.80
N PRO A 353 -10.44 -18.51 -11.97
CA PRO A 353 -11.44 -17.43 -12.02
C PRO A 353 -12.85 -17.85 -11.59
N GLU A 354 -13.12 -19.15 -11.52
CA GLU A 354 -14.37 -19.75 -11.03
C GLU A 354 -14.46 -19.85 -9.51
N GLU A 355 -13.34 -19.80 -8.80
CA GLU A 355 -13.28 -19.91 -7.34
C GLU A 355 -13.57 -18.55 -6.68
N LEU A 356 -14.84 -18.19 -6.60
CA LEU A 356 -15.27 -16.93 -6.01
C LEU A 356 -15.24 -16.99 -4.49
N SER A 357 -14.63 -16.01 -3.88
CA SER A 357 -14.62 -15.80 -2.44
C SER A 357 -15.19 -14.43 -2.06
N GLN A 358 -15.69 -14.31 -0.82
CA GLN A 358 -16.14 -13.06 -0.23
C GLN A 358 -15.24 -12.78 0.98
N ARG A 359 -14.52 -11.67 0.95
CA ARG A 359 -13.59 -11.27 2.00
C ARG A 359 -14.00 -9.91 2.57
N ILE A 360 -13.60 -9.63 3.80
CA ILE A 360 -13.99 -8.41 4.52
C ILE A 360 -12.82 -7.47 4.81
N GLY A 361 -11.59 -7.87 4.49
CA GLY A 361 -10.38 -7.11 4.73
C GLY A 361 -10.32 -5.80 3.93
N PHE A 362 -9.33 -4.96 4.25
CA PHE A 362 -9.10 -3.72 3.50
C PHE A 362 -8.49 -4.02 2.13
N TYR A 363 -7.35 -4.69 2.08
CA TYR A 363 -6.67 -4.95 0.81
C TYR A 363 -7.41 -5.96 -0.06
N ASP A 364 -8.05 -6.92 0.54
CA ASP A 364 -8.59 -8.11 -0.12
C ASP A 364 -10.12 -8.23 -0.06
N GLY A 365 -10.84 -7.19 0.39
CA GLY A 365 -12.28 -7.38 0.58
C GLY A 365 -13.11 -6.10 0.68
N ALA A 366 -14.29 -6.29 1.27
CA ALA A 366 -15.36 -5.29 1.31
C ALA A 366 -14.97 -3.97 1.98
N ALA A 367 -14.12 -4.00 3.02
CA ALA A 367 -13.73 -2.77 3.72
C ALA A 367 -12.93 -1.81 2.82
N GLY A 368 -12.02 -2.32 1.99
CA GLY A 368 -11.28 -1.49 1.04
C GLY A 368 -12.16 -0.99 -0.10
N ILE A 369 -13.02 -1.85 -0.65
CA ILE A 369 -13.97 -1.45 -1.70
C ILE A 369 -14.91 -0.36 -1.18
N ALA A 370 -15.49 -0.55 -0.01
CA ALA A 370 -16.40 0.43 0.59
C ALA A 370 -15.68 1.75 0.95
N SER A 371 -14.41 1.71 1.37
CA SER A 371 -13.60 2.91 1.60
C SER A 371 -13.41 3.71 0.31
N THR A 372 -13.12 3.04 -0.80
CA THR A 372 -12.97 3.69 -2.11
C THR A 372 -14.30 4.27 -2.63
N LEU A 373 -15.41 3.57 -2.44
CA LEU A 373 -16.74 4.10 -2.79
C LEU A 373 -17.10 5.31 -1.92
N LEU A 374 -16.72 5.32 -0.65
CA LEU A 374 -16.89 6.48 0.24
C LEU A 374 -16.04 7.67 -0.22
N GLU A 375 -14.81 7.43 -0.66
CA GLU A 375 -13.93 8.47 -1.21
C GLU A 375 -14.51 9.08 -2.49
N LEU A 376 -15.03 8.26 -3.41
CA LEU A 376 -15.75 8.72 -4.61
C LEU A 376 -16.99 9.53 -4.26
N PHE A 377 -17.76 9.12 -3.26
CA PHE A 377 -18.91 9.86 -2.77
C PHE A 377 -18.54 11.25 -2.25
N MET A 378 -17.41 11.39 -1.54
CA MET A 378 -16.91 12.68 -1.08
C MET A 378 -16.53 13.60 -2.25
N LEU A 379 -15.96 13.05 -3.31
CA LEU A 379 -15.62 13.80 -4.51
C LEU A 379 -16.86 14.43 -5.20
N GLU A 380 -17.99 13.72 -5.22
CA GLU A 380 -19.23 14.21 -5.81
C GLU A 380 -19.87 15.37 -5.01
N ARG A 381 -19.56 15.46 -3.73
CA ARG A 381 -20.10 16.48 -2.83
C ARG A 381 -19.33 17.80 -2.82
N ASP A 382 -18.24 17.92 -3.56
CA ASP A 382 -17.32 19.06 -3.56
C ASP A 382 -16.71 19.39 -2.16
N ASP A 383 -16.77 18.46 -1.21
CA ASP A 383 -16.18 18.56 0.11
C ASP A 383 -15.06 17.50 0.32
N TYR A 384 -14.43 17.08 -0.76
CA TYR A 384 -13.41 16.06 -0.76
C TYR A 384 -12.25 16.46 0.15
N HIS A 385 -12.03 15.65 1.18
CA HIS A 385 -10.85 15.63 2.02
C HIS A 385 -10.63 14.19 2.47
N TRP A 386 -9.52 13.59 2.06
CA TRP A 386 -9.22 12.19 2.37
C TRP A 386 -7.87 12.07 3.04
N PRO A 387 -7.81 11.90 4.39
CA PRO A 387 -6.56 11.70 5.12
C PRO A 387 -5.79 10.49 4.60
N ARG A 388 -4.50 10.68 4.40
CA ARG A 388 -3.61 9.70 3.78
C ARG A 388 -2.84 8.89 4.80
N MET A 389 -2.68 7.60 4.54
CA MET A 389 -1.74 6.75 5.27
C MET A 389 -0.33 6.89 4.69
N ILE A 390 0.68 6.34 5.37
CA ILE A 390 2.08 6.50 4.97
C ILE A 390 2.42 5.88 3.61
N ASP A 391 1.66 4.91 3.15
CA ASP A 391 1.80 4.29 1.84
C ASP A 391 1.04 5.03 0.73
N ASP A 392 0.45 6.19 1.05
CA ASP A 392 -0.37 6.99 0.15
C ASP A 392 0.21 8.42 0.02
N PRO A 393 0.95 8.71 -1.05
CA PRO A 393 1.68 9.96 -1.21
C PRO A 393 0.86 11.10 -1.80
N PHE A 394 -0.42 10.89 -2.05
CA PHE A 394 -1.27 11.86 -2.74
C PHE A 394 -1.69 13.00 -1.80
N PRO A 395 -1.99 14.19 -2.33
CA PRO A 395 -2.61 15.25 -1.54
C PRO A 395 -3.99 14.82 -0.98
N GLU A 396 -4.32 15.33 0.21
CA GLU A 396 -5.61 15.04 0.85
C GLU A 396 -6.79 15.80 0.22
N ASP A 397 -6.51 16.90 -0.49
CA ASP A 397 -7.51 17.80 -1.06
C ASP A 397 -7.03 18.33 -2.42
N PRO A 398 -7.86 18.24 -3.51
CA PRO A 398 -7.51 18.74 -4.83
C PRO A 398 -7.46 20.28 -4.93
N ARG A 399 -7.85 20.98 -3.89
CA ARG A 399 -7.91 22.45 -3.83
C ARG A 399 -6.67 23.08 -3.20
N ARG A 400 -5.64 22.31 -2.90
CA ARG A 400 -4.41 22.79 -2.25
C ARG A 400 -3.23 22.84 -3.18
#